data_03b79917642d1505dca7366c618c3289
#
_entry.id   03b79917642d1505dca7366c618c3289
#
_cell.length_a   1.000
_cell.length_b   1.000
_cell.length_c   1.000
_cell.angle_alpha   90.00
_cell.angle_beta   90.00
_cell.angle_gamma   90.00
#
_symmetry.space_group_name_H-M   'P 1'
#
loop_
_entity.id
_entity.type
_entity.pdbx_description
1 polymer ?
#
loop_
_entity_poly.entity_id
_entity_poly.type
_entity_poly.pdbx_seq_one_letter_code
_entity_poly.pdbx_strand_id
1 'polypeptide(L)'
;MTHLSRRDIGILGAGLAASLATPASAAEPLRVYGPGGPMPAMKEAAATFGKAQGIEVQVEAGPLPAWKDKATKDADMIFSGSEVMMSDFIEAMPGIDPSTVQPLYLRASAILVRPGNPKKVGGVKTLLEPGHSILVVNGAGQQGLWEDVAGRLGRIADVKAFRSNIGKVAKNSADARKAWVEDSSLDAWLIWTIWQVANPTLADVVEVEPDLRIYRDTGIALTKRGQMRPEAKGFVEFLASAEGQRIFAKWGWMRA
;
A
#
# COMPACT_ATOMS: atom_id res chain seq x y z
N MET A 1 -39.00 5.56 91.76
CA MET A 1 -37.59 5.91 91.84
C MET A 1 -36.92 5.37 90.60
N THR A 2 -36.78 6.21 89.70
CA THR A 2 -35.63 6.68 88.91
C THR A 2 -34.68 5.60 88.45
N HIS A 3 -34.51 5.41 87.14
CA HIS A 3 -33.42 6.04 86.47
C HIS A 3 -33.41 5.85 84.91
N LEU A 4 -33.02 6.91 84.29
CA LEU A 4 -32.87 7.13 82.83
C LEU A 4 -31.86 6.20 82.16
N SER A 5 -32.21 5.72 80.97
CA SER A 5 -31.30 5.07 80.03
C SER A 5 -30.84 6.07 78.99
N ARG A 6 -29.55 6.11 78.73
CA ARG A 6 -28.86 6.89 77.68
C ARG A 6 -28.93 6.13 76.37
N ARG A 7 -29.35 6.82 75.33
CA ARG A 7 -29.31 6.36 73.92
C ARG A 7 -27.90 6.54 73.39
N ASP A 8 -27.26 5.44 72.95
CA ASP A 8 -26.05 5.47 72.19
C ASP A 8 -26.44 5.58 70.69
N ILE A 9 -26.02 6.70 70.07
CA ILE A 9 -26.17 6.95 68.62
C ILE A 9 -24.92 6.40 67.91
N GLY A 10 -25.04 5.26 67.26
CA GLY A 10 -24.00 4.74 66.37
C GLY A 10 -24.00 5.49 65.05
N ILE A 11 -22.94 6.24 64.77
CA ILE A 11 -22.71 6.87 63.48
C ILE A 11 -22.11 5.81 62.54
N LEU A 12 -22.89 5.31 61.59
CA LEU A 12 -22.39 4.53 60.43
C LEU A 12 -21.68 5.48 59.47
N GLY A 13 -20.37 5.49 59.49
CA GLY A 13 -19.56 6.12 58.48
C GLY A 13 -19.61 5.34 57.17
N ALA A 14 -20.38 5.81 56.17
CA ALA A 14 -20.32 5.30 54.79
C ALA A 14 -19.05 5.83 54.12
N GLY A 15 -18.00 5.00 54.07
CA GLY A 15 -16.80 5.29 53.29
C GLY A 15 -17.11 5.24 51.81
N LEU A 16 -17.19 6.39 51.15
CA LEU A 16 -17.17 6.48 49.69
C LEU A 16 -15.77 6.07 49.21
N ALA A 17 -15.62 4.85 48.69
CA ALA A 17 -14.46 4.45 47.94
C ALA A 17 -14.55 5.14 46.53
N ALA A 18 -13.90 6.29 46.39
CA ALA A 18 -13.68 6.91 45.10
C ALA A 18 -12.68 6.04 44.34
N SER A 19 -13.19 5.22 43.43
CA SER A 19 -12.35 4.52 42.45
C SER A 19 -11.71 5.58 41.54
N LEU A 20 -10.44 5.88 41.80
CA LEU A 20 -9.61 6.65 40.86
C LEU A 20 -9.43 5.81 39.61
N ALA A 21 -10.27 6.04 38.60
CA ALA A 21 -10.04 5.54 37.25
C ALA A 21 -8.75 6.19 36.75
N THR A 22 -7.64 5.46 36.79
CA THR A 22 -6.43 5.84 36.10
C THR A 22 -6.79 6.04 34.62
N PRO A 23 -6.47 7.19 34.00
CA PRO A 23 -6.69 7.35 32.58
C PRO A 23 -5.89 6.24 31.88
N ALA A 24 -6.58 5.40 31.12
CA ALA A 24 -5.93 4.41 30.28
C ALA A 24 -4.95 5.18 29.40
N SER A 25 -3.64 4.94 29.59
CA SER A 25 -2.62 5.50 28.70
C SER A 25 -3.02 5.11 27.27
N ALA A 26 -3.24 6.09 26.40
CA ALA A 26 -3.54 5.81 25.01
C ALA A 26 -2.43 4.88 24.48
N ALA A 27 -2.83 3.74 23.92
CA ALA A 27 -1.87 2.79 23.35
C ALA A 27 -1.01 3.50 22.31
N GLU A 28 0.28 3.24 22.33
CA GLU A 28 1.20 3.82 21.34
C GLU A 28 0.73 3.43 19.92
N PRO A 29 0.63 4.38 18.95
CA PRO A 29 0.15 4.09 17.63
C PRO A 29 1.02 3.04 16.92
N LEU A 30 0.41 2.23 16.07
CA LEU A 30 1.14 1.38 15.14
C LEU A 30 1.68 2.23 13.99
N ARG A 31 2.92 2.00 13.60
CA ARG A 31 3.59 2.73 12.51
C ARG A 31 3.90 1.82 11.34
N VAL A 32 3.33 2.14 10.21
CA VAL A 32 3.36 1.34 8.98
C VAL A 32 3.89 2.18 7.84
N TYR A 33 4.97 1.73 7.20
CA TYR A 33 5.64 2.46 6.14
C TYR A 33 5.69 1.66 4.84
N GLY A 34 5.70 2.36 3.69
CA GLY A 34 5.83 1.68 2.41
C GLY A 34 5.67 2.58 1.18
N PRO A 35 5.49 1.99 -0.01
CA PRO A 35 5.35 2.72 -1.27
C PRO A 35 3.95 3.31 -1.48
N GLY A 36 3.86 4.29 -2.39
CA GLY A 36 2.60 4.99 -2.68
C GLY A 36 1.50 4.15 -3.34
N GLY A 37 1.84 3.08 -4.07
CA GLY A 37 0.84 2.28 -4.80
C GLY A 37 -0.21 1.62 -3.89
N PRO A 38 0.17 0.85 -2.88
CA PRO A 38 -0.77 0.24 -1.94
C PRO A 38 -1.37 1.22 -0.92
N MET A 39 -0.85 2.44 -0.82
CA MET A 39 -1.21 3.41 0.23
C MET A 39 -2.71 3.63 0.42
N PRO A 40 -3.56 3.80 -0.62
CA PRO A 40 -4.98 4.04 -0.42
C PRO A 40 -5.68 2.87 0.29
N ALA A 41 -5.41 1.63 -0.14
CA ALA A 41 -5.95 0.43 0.48
C ALA A 41 -5.42 0.25 1.92
N MET A 42 -4.12 0.47 2.12
CA MET A 42 -3.47 0.34 3.43
C MET A 42 -4.02 1.36 4.43
N LYS A 43 -4.27 2.62 4.02
CA LYS A 43 -4.87 3.64 4.89
C LYS A 43 -6.32 3.31 5.26
N GLU A 44 -7.13 2.80 4.32
CA GLU A 44 -8.49 2.39 4.63
C GLU A 44 -8.50 1.19 5.58
N ALA A 45 -7.61 0.21 5.37
CA ALA A 45 -7.45 -0.93 6.27
C ALA A 45 -7.00 -0.50 7.66
N ALA A 46 -6.02 0.41 7.74
CA ALA A 46 -5.54 0.98 9.00
C ALA A 46 -6.64 1.69 9.78
N ALA A 47 -7.44 2.52 9.11
CA ALA A 47 -8.56 3.22 9.74
C ALA A 47 -9.65 2.25 10.23
N THR A 48 -9.97 1.21 9.46
CA THR A 48 -10.97 0.20 9.81
C THR A 48 -10.52 -0.62 11.01
N PHE A 49 -9.29 -1.14 10.97
CA PHE A 49 -8.71 -1.90 12.09
C PHE A 49 -8.57 -1.03 13.34
N GLY A 50 -8.04 0.17 13.19
CA GLY A 50 -7.81 1.08 14.30
C GLY A 50 -9.11 1.42 15.04
N LYS A 51 -10.19 1.68 14.29
CA LYS A 51 -11.52 1.91 14.86
C LYS A 51 -12.04 0.68 15.63
N ALA A 52 -11.83 -0.53 15.08
CA ALA A 52 -12.30 -1.75 15.71
C ALA A 52 -11.52 -2.12 16.98
N GLN A 53 -10.21 -1.83 17.01
CA GLN A 53 -9.32 -2.20 18.11
C GLN A 53 -9.05 -1.07 19.11
N GLY A 54 -9.55 0.14 18.87
CA GLY A 54 -9.29 1.29 19.74
C GLY A 54 -7.82 1.73 19.73
N ILE A 55 -7.09 1.50 18.65
CA ILE A 55 -5.68 1.88 18.48
C ILE A 55 -5.50 2.73 17.22
N GLU A 56 -4.64 3.73 17.27
CA GLU A 56 -4.24 4.48 16.08
C GLU A 56 -3.26 3.67 15.23
N VAL A 57 -3.48 3.63 13.90
CA VAL A 57 -2.55 3.03 12.92
C VAL A 57 -2.13 4.11 11.94
N GLN A 58 -0.89 4.55 12.04
CA GLN A 58 -0.31 5.59 11.21
C GLN A 58 0.34 4.97 9.97
N VAL A 59 -0.14 5.34 8.78
CA VAL A 59 0.41 4.89 7.49
C VAL A 59 1.13 6.03 6.81
N GLU A 60 2.44 5.90 6.63
CA GLU A 60 3.28 6.82 5.88
C GLU A 60 3.80 6.14 4.61
N ALA A 61 3.66 6.78 3.46
CA ALA A 61 3.99 6.15 2.19
C ALA A 61 4.58 7.13 1.18
N GLY A 62 5.45 6.59 0.32
CA GLY A 62 6.12 7.36 -0.72
C GLY A 62 7.36 6.64 -1.25
N PRO A 63 8.24 7.35 -1.95
CA PRO A 63 9.57 6.86 -2.30
C PRO A 63 10.39 6.53 -1.05
N LEU A 64 11.16 5.45 -1.07
CA LEU A 64 11.96 4.97 0.08
C LEU A 64 12.76 6.08 0.80
N PRO A 65 13.45 6.98 0.11
CA PRO A 65 14.22 8.03 0.81
C PRO A 65 13.37 8.98 1.66
N ALA A 66 12.07 9.10 1.38
CA ALA A 66 11.20 10.02 2.11
C ALA A 66 10.86 9.54 3.53
N TRP A 67 10.91 8.23 3.79
CA TRP A 67 10.48 7.65 5.06
C TRP A 67 11.48 6.68 5.70
N LYS A 68 12.54 6.25 4.98
CA LYS A 68 13.49 5.25 5.45
C LYS A 68 14.08 5.55 6.83
N ASP A 69 14.60 6.77 7.02
CA ASP A 69 15.31 7.13 8.27
C ASP A 69 14.39 7.15 9.48
N LYS A 70 13.11 7.51 9.27
CA LYS A 70 12.09 7.46 10.30
C LYS A 70 11.67 6.02 10.57
N ALA A 71 11.36 5.25 9.53
CA ALA A 71 10.99 3.86 9.64
C ALA A 71 12.06 2.99 10.31
N THR A 72 13.34 3.24 10.05
CA THR A 72 14.46 2.54 10.70
C THR A 72 14.41 2.69 12.23
N LYS A 73 13.87 3.79 12.74
CA LYS A 73 13.80 4.10 14.18
C LYS A 73 12.53 3.58 14.84
N ASP A 74 11.39 3.64 14.14
CA ASP A 74 10.10 3.52 14.81
C ASP A 74 9.06 2.64 14.09
N ALA A 75 9.38 2.05 12.94
CA ALA A 75 8.43 1.21 12.23
C ALA A 75 8.08 -0.05 13.00
N ASP A 76 6.79 -0.36 13.05
CA ASP A 76 6.31 -1.67 13.46
C ASP A 76 6.19 -2.62 12.25
N MET A 77 5.83 -2.07 11.09
CA MET A 77 5.62 -2.84 9.86
C MET A 77 6.09 -2.06 8.64
N ILE A 78 6.52 -2.82 7.64
CA ILE A 78 6.84 -2.31 6.31
C ILE A 78 5.99 -3.05 5.29
N PHE A 79 5.29 -2.35 4.40
CA PHE A 79 4.62 -2.95 3.25
C PHE A 79 5.35 -2.64 1.96
N SER A 80 5.24 -3.53 1.00
CA SER A 80 5.91 -3.42 -0.30
C SER A 80 4.90 -3.29 -1.45
N GLY A 81 5.41 -3.06 -2.64
CA GLY A 81 4.63 -3.11 -3.88
C GLY A 81 5.12 -4.20 -4.84
N SER A 82 6.04 -5.05 -4.40
CA SER A 82 6.50 -6.28 -5.07
C SER A 82 7.49 -7.01 -4.17
N GLU A 83 7.76 -8.28 -4.43
CA GLU A 83 8.80 -9.07 -3.75
C GLU A 83 10.21 -8.48 -3.95
N VAL A 84 10.53 -7.99 -5.16
CA VAL A 84 11.81 -7.30 -5.40
C VAL A 84 11.94 -6.09 -4.48
N MET A 85 10.89 -5.28 -4.36
CA MET A 85 10.90 -4.11 -3.48
C MET A 85 11.00 -4.50 -2.00
N MET A 86 10.37 -5.60 -1.58
CA MET A 86 10.50 -6.11 -0.20
C MET A 86 11.94 -6.53 0.08
N SER A 87 12.58 -7.22 -0.85
CA SER A 87 14.00 -7.60 -0.75
C SER A 87 14.91 -6.38 -0.61
N ASP A 88 14.70 -5.35 -1.44
CA ASP A 88 15.42 -4.08 -1.36
C ASP A 88 15.24 -3.40 0.02
N PHE A 89 14.04 -3.46 0.58
CA PHE A 89 13.74 -2.88 1.90
C PHE A 89 14.43 -3.66 3.02
N ILE A 90 14.45 -4.99 2.96
CA ILE A 90 15.14 -5.85 3.93
C ILE A 90 16.65 -5.56 3.93
N GLU A 91 17.25 -5.44 2.74
CA GLU A 91 18.67 -5.07 2.60
C GLU A 91 18.94 -3.67 3.17
N ALA A 92 18.06 -2.70 2.86
CA ALA A 92 18.24 -1.32 3.28
C ALA A 92 17.93 -1.05 4.76
N MET A 93 17.16 -1.92 5.42
CA MET A 93 16.68 -1.77 6.81
C MET A 93 16.77 -3.09 7.58
N PRO A 94 17.92 -3.39 8.22
CA PRO A 94 18.14 -4.66 8.96
C PRO A 94 17.21 -4.91 10.15
N GLY A 95 16.36 -3.94 10.48
CA GLY A 95 15.31 -4.07 11.49
C GLY A 95 14.08 -4.86 11.03
N ILE A 96 13.90 -5.06 9.72
CA ILE A 96 12.83 -5.90 9.17
C ILE A 96 13.21 -7.36 9.40
N ASP A 97 12.25 -8.19 9.82
CA ASP A 97 12.45 -9.63 9.93
C ASP A 97 11.98 -10.33 8.65
N PRO A 98 12.91 -10.89 7.84
CA PRO A 98 12.56 -11.55 6.59
C PRO A 98 11.61 -12.75 6.75
N SER A 99 11.63 -13.41 7.91
CA SER A 99 10.78 -14.58 8.19
C SER A 99 9.30 -14.22 8.35
N THR A 100 9.00 -12.94 8.51
CA THR A 100 7.63 -12.42 8.69
C THR A 100 7.02 -11.89 7.39
N VAL A 101 7.75 -11.95 6.28
CA VAL A 101 7.23 -11.50 4.98
C VAL A 101 6.00 -12.31 4.59
N GLN A 102 4.92 -11.60 4.32
CA GLN A 102 3.66 -12.20 3.91
C GLN A 102 3.14 -11.48 2.66
N PRO A 103 3.12 -12.14 1.48
CA PRO A 103 2.38 -11.67 0.33
C PRO A 103 0.88 -11.59 0.64
N LEU A 104 0.22 -10.51 0.22
CA LEU A 104 -1.19 -10.27 0.56
C LEU A 104 -2.10 -10.30 -0.66
N TYR A 105 -1.81 -9.49 -1.67
CA TYR A 105 -2.68 -9.24 -2.81
C TYR A 105 -1.88 -9.02 -4.09
N LEU A 106 -2.49 -9.34 -5.23
CA LEU A 106 -1.92 -9.12 -6.56
C LEU A 106 -2.54 -7.88 -7.22
N ARG A 107 -1.79 -7.26 -8.11
CA ARG A 107 -2.26 -6.24 -9.05
C ARG A 107 -1.81 -6.60 -10.46
N ALA A 108 -2.64 -6.29 -11.45
CA ALA A 108 -2.35 -6.52 -12.85
C ALA A 108 -1.66 -5.31 -13.49
N SER A 109 -0.78 -5.56 -14.45
CA SER A 109 -0.31 -4.53 -15.37
C SER A 109 -1.45 -4.03 -16.25
N ALA A 110 -1.43 -2.74 -16.59
CA ALA A 110 -2.39 -2.08 -17.44
C ALA A 110 -1.72 -0.98 -18.25
N ILE A 111 -2.38 -0.55 -19.30
CA ILE A 111 -2.01 0.62 -20.07
C ILE A 111 -2.98 1.74 -19.72
N LEU A 112 -2.49 2.79 -19.08
CA LEU A 112 -3.29 4.01 -18.91
C LEU A 112 -3.16 4.85 -20.17
N VAL A 113 -4.29 5.35 -20.65
CA VAL A 113 -4.36 6.21 -21.84
C VAL A 113 -5.03 7.54 -21.50
N ARG A 114 -4.85 8.54 -22.34
CA ARG A 114 -5.56 9.81 -22.18
C ARG A 114 -7.07 9.58 -22.14
N PRO A 115 -7.84 10.38 -21.39
CA PRO A 115 -9.29 10.26 -21.36
C PRO A 115 -9.90 10.27 -22.77
N GLY A 116 -10.79 9.32 -23.04
CA GLY A 116 -11.38 9.10 -24.38
C GLY A 116 -10.50 8.33 -25.34
N ASN A 117 -9.30 7.90 -24.94
CA ASN A 117 -8.36 7.11 -25.76
C ASN A 117 -8.18 7.63 -27.21
N PRO A 118 -7.73 8.88 -27.39
CA PRO A 118 -7.68 9.53 -28.72
C PRO A 118 -6.76 8.81 -29.71
N LYS A 119 -5.77 8.08 -29.21
CA LYS A 119 -4.83 7.28 -30.01
C LYS A 119 -5.34 5.86 -30.30
N LYS A 120 -6.54 5.51 -29.85
CA LYS A 120 -7.18 4.20 -30.08
C LYS A 120 -6.27 3.01 -29.69
N VAL A 121 -5.52 3.16 -28.60
CA VAL A 121 -4.69 2.08 -28.07
C VAL A 121 -5.59 0.92 -27.67
N GLY A 122 -5.40 -0.25 -28.29
CA GLY A 122 -6.21 -1.45 -28.03
C GLY A 122 -5.51 -2.51 -27.19
N GLY A 123 -4.22 -2.31 -26.88
CA GLY A 123 -3.39 -3.24 -26.11
C GLY A 123 -1.91 -3.01 -26.39
N VAL A 124 -1.07 -3.93 -25.94
CA VAL A 124 0.39 -3.86 -26.11
C VAL A 124 0.78 -3.87 -27.60
N LYS A 125 0.09 -4.65 -28.42
CA LYS A 125 0.39 -4.74 -29.86
C LYS A 125 0.24 -3.39 -30.56
N THR A 126 -0.76 -2.59 -30.21
CA THR A 126 -0.92 -1.23 -30.73
C THR A 126 0.26 -0.34 -30.37
N LEU A 127 0.82 -0.51 -29.17
CA LEU A 127 1.98 0.26 -28.71
C LEU A 127 3.29 -0.08 -29.44
N LEU A 128 3.31 -1.12 -30.28
CA LEU A 128 4.45 -1.44 -31.14
C LEU A 128 4.45 -0.63 -32.44
N GLU A 129 3.29 -0.07 -32.84
CA GLU A 129 3.16 0.75 -34.03
C GLU A 129 3.89 2.08 -33.84
N PRO A 130 4.54 2.60 -34.90
CA PRO A 130 5.21 3.90 -34.83
C PRO A 130 4.24 5.05 -34.50
N GLY A 131 4.73 6.07 -33.77
CA GLY A 131 3.97 7.29 -33.52
C GLY A 131 3.23 7.29 -32.16
N HIS A 132 3.50 6.33 -31.30
CA HIS A 132 3.12 6.37 -29.89
C HIS A 132 4.23 6.95 -29.02
N SER A 133 3.86 7.57 -27.91
CA SER A 133 4.76 8.04 -26.89
C SER A 133 4.40 7.42 -25.55
N ILE A 134 5.21 6.44 -25.11
CA ILE A 134 4.93 5.60 -23.95
C ILE A 134 5.70 6.10 -22.74
N LEU A 135 5.01 6.30 -21.63
CA LEU A 135 5.60 6.49 -20.33
C LEU A 135 5.80 5.13 -19.65
N VAL A 136 7.01 4.87 -19.18
CA VAL A 136 7.34 3.69 -18.37
C VAL A 136 8.05 4.11 -17.10
N VAL A 137 8.04 3.23 -16.11
CA VAL A 137 8.83 3.42 -14.88
C VAL A 137 9.92 2.36 -14.83
N ASN A 138 11.15 2.79 -14.60
CA ASN A 138 12.27 1.90 -14.35
C ASN A 138 12.80 2.12 -12.94
N GLY A 139 12.20 1.45 -11.98
CA GLY A 139 12.54 1.52 -10.57
C GLY A 139 11.39 1.11 -9.67
N ALA A 140 11.70 0.94 -8.38
CA ALA A 140 10.75 0.47 -7.39
C ALA A 140 10.03 -0.83 -7.84
N GLY A 141 8.76 -0.99 -7.54
CA GLY A 141 7.98 -2.19 -7.91
C GLY A 141 7.63 -2.32 -9.38
N GLN A 142 8.29 -1.59 -10.30
CA GLN A 142 8.04 -1.62 -11.75
C GLN A 142 9.30 -1.88 -12.57
N GLN A 143 10.40 -2.16 -11.91
CA GLN A 143 11.64 -2.54 -12.60
C GLN A 143 11.39 -3.74 -13.51
N GLY A 144 11.80 -3.62 -14.78
CA GLY A 144 11.64 -4.66 -15.81
C GLY A 144 10.21 -4.82 -16.36
N LEU A 145 9.21 -4.10 -15.87
CA LEU A 145 7.80 -4.33 -16.26
C LEU A 145 7.58 -4.24 -17.79
N TRP A 146 8.10 -3.21 -18.46
CA TRP A 146 7.89 -3.05 -19.89
C TRP A 146 8.64 -4.11 -20.70
N GLU A 147 9.81 -4.52 -20.23
CA GLU A 147 10.60 -5.59 -20.85
C GLU A 147 9.91 -6.95 -20.69
N ASP A 148 9.37 -7.24 -19.51
CA ASP A 148 8.59 -8.44 -19.24
C ASP A 148 7.36 -8.52 -20.17
N VAL A 149 6.62 -7.41 -20.33
CA VAL A 149 5.43 -7.35 -21.18
C VAL A 149 5.81 -7.50 -22.66
N ALA A 150 6.77 -6.73 -23.14
CA ALA A 150 7.20 -6.78 -24.55
C ALA A 150 7.92 -8.11 -24.87
N GLY A 151 8.70 -8.66 -23.94
CA GLY A 151 9.42 -9.92 -24.10
C GLY A 151 8.49 -11.14 -24.24
N ARG A 152 7.29 -11.10 -23.65
CA ARG A 152 6.29 -12.18 -23.78
C ARG A 152 5.74 -12.35 -25.21
N LEU A 153 5.91 -11.35 -26.07
CA LEU A 153 5.60 -11.48 -27.50
C LEU A 153 6.56 -12.44 -28.24
N GLY A 154 7.70 -12.77 -27.63
CA GLY A 154 8.64 -13.80 -28.09
C GLY A 154 9.53 -13.39 -29.25
N ARG A 155 9.52 -12.12 -29.71
CA ARG A 155 10.34 -11.64 -30.82
C ARG A 155 11.13 -10.40 -30.41
N ILE A 156 12.44 -10.40 -30.70
CA ILE A 156 13.29 -9.25 -30.43
C ILE A 156 12.85 -7.98 -31.20
N ALA A 157 12.21 -8.15 -32.37
CA ALA A 157 11.65 -7.05 -33.16
C ALA A 157 10.58 -6.28 -32.35
N ASP A 158 9.73 -6.99 -31.59
CA ASP A 158 8.67 -6.38 -30.78
C ASP A 158 9.25 -5.61 -29.59
N VAL A 159 10.28 -6.16 -28.93
CA VAL A 159 11.00 -5.44 -27.88
C VAL A 159 11.64 -4.17 -28.40
N LYS A 160 12.24 -4.21 -29.60
CA LYS A 160 12.82 -3.03 -30.25
C LYS A 160 11.75 -2.01 -30.62
N ALA A 161 10.59 -2.45 -31.17
CA ALA A 161 9.47 -1.60 -31.53
C ALA A 161 8.88 -0.90 -30.29
N PHE A 162 8.62 -1.65 -29.22
CA PHE A 162 8.16 -1.07 -27.96
C PHE A 162 9.16 -0.03 -27.43
N ARG A 163 10.44 -0.39 -27.38
CA ARG A 163 11.51 0.50 -26.92
C ARG A 163 11.58 1.80 -27.71
N SER A 164 11.40 1.76 -29.04
CA SER A 164 11.46 2.96 -29.90
C SER A 164 10.33 3.95 -29.61
N ASN A 165 9.23 3.48 -29.05
CA ASN A 165 8.07 4.29 -28.67
C ASN A 165 8.10 4.77 -27.20
N ILE A 166 9.14 4.43 -26.40
CA ILE A 166 9.29 4.97 -25.06
C ILE A 166 9.69 6.45 -25.15
N GLY A 167 8.74 7.33 -24.90
CA GLY A 167 8.95 8.77 -24.86
C GLY A 167 9.53 9.25 -23.52
N LYS A 168 9.22 8.53 -22.43
CA LYS A 168 9.66 8.93 -21.09
C LYS A 168 9.91 7.71 -20.19
N VAL A 169 11.03 7.74 -19.47
CA VAL A 169 11.34 6.80 -18.40
C VAL A 169 11.34 7.58 -17.07
N ALA A 170 10.46 7.22 -16.15
CA ALA A 170 10.40 7.80 -14.81
C ALA A 170 11.12 6.89 -13.79
N LYS A 171 11.60 7.47 -12.69
CA LYS A 171 12.31 6.74 -11.65
C LYS A 171 11.37 6.00 -10.67
N ASN A 172 10.16 6.52 -10.51
CA ASN A 172 9.13 5.98 -9.63
C ASN A 172 7.74 6.44 -10.11
N SER A 173 6.69 5.91 -9.50
CA SER A 173 5.31 6.22 -9.90
C SER A 173 4.90 7.67 -9.62
N ALA A 174 5.49 8.33 -8.62
CA ALA A 174 5.18 9.73 -8.34
C ALA A 174 5.73 10.64 -9.45
N ASP A 175 6.98 10.40 -9.89
CA ASP A 175 7.59 11.09 -11.02
C ASP A 175 6.84 10.80 -12.33
N ALA A 176 6.40 9.55 -12.52
CA ALA A 176 5.60 9.17 -13.68
C ALA A 176 4.24 9.91 -13.69
N ARG A 177 3.55 9.99 -12.55
CA ARG A 177 2.31 10.74 -12.44
C ARG A 177 2.51 12.22 -12.74
N LYS A 178 3.60 12.81 -12.24
CA LYS A 178 3.95 14.20 -12.55
C LYS A 178 4.18 14.39 -14.06
N ALA A 179 5.01 13.53 -14.67
CA ALA A 179 5.27 13.57 -16.09
C ALA A 179 3.97 13.41 -16.92
N TRP A 180 3.09 12.48 -16.53
CA TRP A 180 1.80 12.29 -17.19
C TRP A 180 0.93 13.54 -17.15
N VAL A 181 0.90 14.26 -16.05
CA VAL A 181 0.09 15.48 -15.91
C VAL A 181 0.68 16.65 -16.70
N GLU A 182 2.01 16.79 -16.69
CA GLU A 182 2.73 17.94 -17.27
C GLU A 182 3.00 17.80 -18.78
N ASP A 183 3.09 16.58 -19.29
CA ASP A 183 3.45 16.30 -20.68
C ASP A 183 2.29 15.63 -21.45
N SER A 184 1.50 16.42 -22.15
CA SER A 184 0.37 15.97 -22.95
C SER A 184 0.76 15.15 -24.20
N SER A 185 2.04 15.12 -24.57
CA SER A 185 2.53 14.32 -25.71
C SER A 185 2.65 12.83 -25.38
N LEU A 186 2.61 12.45 -24.11
CA LEU A 186 2.56 11.06 -23.68
C LEU A 186 1.18 10.47 -23.97
N ASP A 187 1.11 9.42 -24.77
CA ASP A 187 -0.13 8.79 -25.22
C ASP A 187 -0.58 7.65 -24.31
N ALA A 188 0.38 6.90 -23.79
CA ALA A 188 0.16 5.71 -23.00
C ALA A 188 1.13 5.66 -21.79
N TRP A 189 0.68 5.06 -20.71
CA TRP A 189 1.50 4.82 -19.53
C TRP A 189 1.35 3.36 -19.11
N LEU A 190 2.38 2.56 -19.29
CA LEU A 190 2.39 1.17 -18.83
C LEU A 190 2.68 1.16 -17.32
N ILE A 191 1.69 0.71 -16.55
CA ILE A 191 1.73 0.71 -15.09
C ILE A 191 0.79 -0.39 -14.53
N TRP A 192 0.21 -0.17 -13.37
CA TRP A 192 -0.71 -1.07 -12.67
C TRP A 192 -2.14 -0.51 -12.66
N THR A 193 -3.14 -1.39 -12.78
CA THR A 193 -4.57 -1.04 -12.71
C THR A 193 -4.94 -0.19 -11.52
N ILE A 194 -4.36 -0.45 -10.36
CA ILE A 194 -4.62 0.27 -9.09
C ILE A 194 -4.40 1.79 -9.19
N TRP A 195 -3.55 2.24 -10.11
CA TRP A 195 -3.28 3.67 -10.27
C TRP A 195 -4.48 4.42 -10.87
N GLN A 196 -5.20 3.81 -11.80
CA GLN A 196 -6.42 4.39 -12.34
C GLN A 196 -7.53 4.36 -11.28
N VAL A 197 -7.68 3.26 -10.54
CA VAL A 197 -8.68 3.17 -9.46
C VAL A 197 -8.48 4.28 -8.42
N ALA A 198 -7.23 4.57 -8.07
CA ALA A 198 -6.90 5.65 -7.14
C ALA A 198 -6.99 7.06 -7.76
N ASN A 199 -7.02 7.18 -9.08
CA ASN A 199 -7.04 8.46 -9.82
C ASN A 199 -7.99 8.36 -11.03
N PRO A 200 -9.30 8.19 -10.85
CA PRO A 200 -10.23 7.82 -11.91
C PRO A 200 -10.39 8.86 -13.03
N THR A 201 -10.06 10.12 -12.75
CA THR A 201 -10.13 11.21 -13.73
C THR A 201 -8.82 11.45 -14.49
N LEU A 202 -7.75 10.75 -14.12
CA LEU A 202 -6.42 10.98 -14.66
C LEU A 202 -6.21 10.31 -16.02
N ALA A 203 -6.82 9.15 -16.22
CA ALA A 203 -6.64 8.31 -17.39
C ALA A 203 -7.77 7.28 -17.51
N ASP A 204 -8.00 6.81 -18.72
CA ASP A 204 -8.75 5.59 -18.97
C ASP A 204 -7.82 4.38 -18.96
N VAL A 205 -8.38 3.18 -18.73
CA VAL A 205 -7.63 1.92 -18.72
C VAL A 205 -7.85 1.17 -20.03
N VAL A 206 -6.76 0.74 -20.62
CA VAL A 206 -6.74 -0.33 -21.62
C VAL A 206 -6.07 -1.54 -20.98
N GLU A 207 -6.72 -2.67 -21.02
CA GLU A 207 -6.17 -3.90 -20.47
C GLU A 207 -4.98 -4.39 -21.29
N VAL A 208 -3.95 -4.86 -20.61
CA VAL A 208 -2.91 -5.67 -21.25
C VAL A 208 -3.52 -7.01 -21.60
N GLU A 209 -3.24 -7.53 -22.80
CA GLU A 209 -3.71 -8.83 -23.27
C GLU A 209 -3.41 -9.93 -22.22
N PRO A 210 -4.31 -10.89 -21.99
CA PRO A 210 -4.13 -11.89 -20.92
C PRO A 210 -2.77 -12.61 -20.94
N ASP A 211 -2.28 -12.94 -22.15
CA ASP A 211 -1.02 -13.66 -22.33
C ASP A 211 0.23 -12.80 -22.02
N LEU A 212 0.07 -11.48 -22.07
CA LEU A 212 1.14 -10.51 -21.85
C LEU A 212 1.06 -9.89 -20.45
N ARG A 213 -0.05 -10.10 -19.73
CA ARG A 213 -0.33 -9.47 -18.44
C ARG A 213 0.65 -9.96 -17.38
N ILE A 214 1.24 -8.99 -16.69
CA ILE A 214 2.13 -9.24 -15.56
C ILE A 214 1.37 -8.96 -14.27
N TYR A 215 1.57 -9.80 -13.28
CA TYR A 215 1.06 -9.61 -11.92
C TYR A 215 2.22 -9.38 -10.97
N ARG A 216 2.05 -8.45 -10.04
CA ARG A 216 2.95 -8.22 -8.91
C ARG A 216 2.13 -8.11 -7.64
N ASP A 217 2.70 -8.58 -6.57
CA ASP A 217 2.05 -8.55 -5.26
C ASP A 217 2.21 -7.20 -4.53
N THR A 218 1.54 -7.09 -3.41
CA THR A 218 1.88 -6.27 -2.27
C THR A 218 2.02 -7.20 -1.08
N GLY A 219 3.10 -7.05 -0.35
CA GLY A 219 3.37 -7.82 0.86
C GLY A 219 3.57 -6.91 2.07
N ILE A 220 3.60 -7.52 3.24
CA ILE A 220 3.91 -6.86 4.52
C ILE A 220 4.94 -7.68 5.28
N ALA A 221 5.77 -7.00 6.06
CA ALA A 221 6.71 -7.62 6.99
C ALA A 221 6.69 -6.88 8.33
N LEU A 222 6.90 -7.61 9.41
CA LEU A 222 7.11 -7.04 10.73
C LEU A 222 8.57 -6.63 10.90
N THR A 223 8.80 -5.54 11.61
CA THR A 223 10.11 -5.23 12.18
C THR A 223 10.32 -5.99 13.49
N LYS A 224 11.55 -6.02 13.99
CA LYS A 224 11.84 -6.57 15.33
C LYS A 224 10.98 -5.91 16.42
N ARG A 225 10.71 -4.60 16.29
CA ARG A 225 9.80 -3.86 17.16
C ARG A 225 8.35 -4.37 17.01
N GLY A 226 7.85 -4.48 15.77
CA GLY A 226 6.48 -4.91 15.50
C GLY A 226 6.19 -6.34 15.97
N GLN A 227 7.18 -7.23 15.95
CA GLN A 227 7.03 -8.59 16.47
C GLN A 227 6.73 -8.65 17.97
N MET A 228 7.17 -7.65 18.72
CA MET A 228 6.90 -7.55 20.16
C MET A 228 5.52 -6.97 20.48
N ARG A 229 4.77 -6.55 19.46
CA ARG A 229 3.47 -5.89 19.59
C ARG A 229 2.33 -6.79 19.11
N PRO A 230 1.45 -7.27 19.99
CA PRO A 230 0.29 -8.08 19.61
C PRO A 230 -0.60 -7.37 18.59
N GLU A 231 -0.77 -6.06 18.70
CA GLU A 231 -1.59 -5.25 17.79
C GLU A 231 -1.02 -5.22 16.36
N ALA A 232 0.32 -5.26 16.20
CA ALA A 232 0.96 -5.32 14.89
C ALA A 232 0.68 -6.68 14.21
N LYS A 233 0.75 -7.78 14.96
CA LYS A 233 0.37 -9.12 14.47
C LYS A 233 -1.11 -9.17 14.11
N GLY A 234 -1.97 -8.63 14.97
CA GLY A 234 -3.41 -8.54 14.70
C GLY A 234 -3.72 -7.71 13.45
N PHE A 235 -2.96 -6.66 13.16
CA PHE A 235 -3.14 -5.90 11.92
C PHE A 235 -2.72 -6.71 10.69
N VAL A 236 -1.63 -7.48 10.75
CA VAL A 236 -1.23 -8.40 9.65
C VAL A 236 -2.33 -9.44 9.39
N GLU A 237 -2.88 -10.05 10.44
CA GLU A 237 -4.00 -10.99 10.33
C GLU A 237 -5.25 -10.33 9.76
N PHE A 238 -5.57 -9.11 10.19
CA PHE A 238 -6.66 -8.33 9.62
C PHE A 238 -6.48 -8.06 8.12
N LEU A 239 -5.28 -7.67 7.69
CA LEU A 239 -4.99 -7.48 6.28
C LEU A 239 -5.23 -8.77 5.45
N ALA A 240 -4.99 -9.94 6.01
CA ALA A 240 -5.22 -11.23 5.36
C ALA A 240 -6.67 -11.74 5.46
N SER A 241 -7.52 -11.08 6.24
CA SER A 241 -8.93 -11.47 6.48
C SER A 241 -9.84 -11.14 5.29
N ALA A 242 -11.10 -11.64 5.35
CA ALA A 242 -12.13 -11.30 4.37
C ALA A 242 -12.41 -9.78 4.31
N GLU A 243 -12.34 -9.08 5.43
CA GLU A 243 -12.52 -7.63 5.47
C GLU A 243 -11.34 -6.91 4.81
N GLY A 244 -10.09 -7.30 5.11
CA GLY A 244 -8.91 -6.81 4.42
C GLY A 244 -9.00 -7.04 2.92
N GLN A 245 -9.43 -8.24 2.49
CA GLN A 245 -9.65 -8.55 1.08
C GLN A 245 -10.68 -7.62 0.42
N ARG A 246 -11.80 -7.36 1.09
CA ARG A 246 -12.85 -6.46 0.58
C ARG A 246 -12.31 -5.03 0.39
N ILE A 247 -11.54 -4.54 1.36
CA ILE A 247 -10.91 -3.21 1.28
C ILE A 247 -9.93 -3.16 0.10
N PHE A 248 -9.02 -4.11 0.00
CA PHE A 248 -8.03 -4.13 -1.07
C PHE A 248 -8.67 -4.29 -2.46
N ALA A 249 -9.71 -5.14 -2.59
CA ALA A 249 -10.46 -5.31 -3.84
C ALA A 249 -11.09 -4.00 -4.33
N LYS A 250 -11.64 -3.18 -3.44
CA LYS A 250 -12.17 -1.84 -3.76
C LYS A 250 -11.11 -0.95 -4.43
N TRP A 251 -9.84 -1.13 -4.11
CA TRP A 251 -8.71 -0.39 -4.65
C TRP A 251 -8.03 -1.09 -5.83
N GLY A 252 -8.69 -2.11 -6.43
CA GLY A 252 -8.21 -2.79 -7.62
C GLY A 252 -7.18 -3.90 -7.38
N TRP A 253 -7.00 -4.32 -6.12
CA TRP A 253 -6.16 -5.46 -5.77
C TRP A 253 -6.96 -6.75 -5.83
N MET A 254 -6.29 -7.86 -6.15
CA MET A 254 -6.89 -9.18 -6.30
C MET A 254 -6.28 -10.16 -5.30
N ARG A 255 -7.11 -11.10 -4.87
CA ARG A 255 -6.67 -12.31 -4.17
C ARG A 255 -7.23 -13.50 -4.97
N ALA A 256 -6.35 -14.41 -5.34
CA ALA A 256 -6.75 -15.66 -5.99
C ALA A 256 -7.49 -16.58 -5.00
#